data_096a1ab680de90f0a8fb349971fa9a38
#
_entry.id   096a1ab680de90f0a8fb349971fa9a38
#
_cell.length_a   1.000
_cell.length_b   1.000
_cell.length_c   1.000
_cell.angle_alpha   90.00
_cell.angle_beta   90.00
_cell.angle_gamma   90.00
#
_symmetry.space_group_name_H-M   'P 1'
#
loop_
_entity.id
_entity.type
_entity.pdbx_description
1 polymer ?
#
loop_
_entity_poly.entity_id
_entity_poly.type
_entity_poly.pdbx_seq_one_letter_code
_entity_poly.pdbx_strand_id
1 'polypeptide(L)'
;GLSFVCILLVINSIFISCSKDEDKPGSTGLNLFSIEDDKKLGQQLDQEISANPQQYPILDPSQFAQSYEHLARITNTLLNTGKLRHRDDFVWQYKIIRDDEVLNAFCAPGGYMYVYTGLIKFLDKESELAGVMGHEIAHADLRHSTETMTRDYGLQTLLEIVLGGNSGTVTTIAANLAKLKYSRRNETEADEASVAYLCNTVYD
;
A
#
# COMPACT_ATOMS: atom_id res chain seq x y z
N GLY A 1 -61.42 37.11 -9.44
CA GLY A 1 -60.68 36.45 -8.42
C GLY A 1 -59.45 35.75 -9.00
N LEU A 2 -58.27 36.32 -8.83
CA LEU A 2 -57.02 35.70 -9.23
C LEU A 2 -56.57 34.76 -8.09
N SER A 3 -56.53 33.48 -8.37
CA SER A 3 -55.91 32.48 -7.47
C SER A 3 -54.40 32.46 -7.72
N PHE A 4 -53.63 32.85 -6.72
CA PHE A 4 -52.16 32.66 -6.67
C PHE A 4 -51.87 31.20 -6.28
N VAL A 5 -51.31 30.44 -7.21
CA VAL A 5 -50.76 29.11 -6.95
C VAL A 5 -49.31 29.29 -6.47
N CYS A 6 -49.08 29.11 -5.16
CA CYS A 6 -47.75 28.99 -4.59
C CYS A 6 -47.15 27.61 -4.98
N ILE A 7 -46.15 27.62 -5.86
CA ILE A 7 -45.33 26.44 -6.14
C ILE A 7 -44.29 26.37 -5.01
N LEU A 8 -44.50 25.41 -4.10
CA LEU A 8 -43.49 25.03 -3.11
C LEU A 8 -42.38 24.22 -3.82
N LEU A 9 -41.24 24.85 -4.04
CA LEU A 9 -40.02 24.15 -4.42
C LEU A 9 -39.51 23.37 -3.20
N VAL A 10 -39.76 22.08 -3.18
CA VAL A 10 -39.11 21.15 -2.22
C VAL A 10 -37.68 20.94 -2.66
N ILE A 11 -36.77 21.67 -2.04
CA ILE A 11 -35.33 21.42 -2.16
C ILE A 11 -35.05 20.14 -1.37
N ASN A 12 -34.94 19.02 -2.10
CA ASN A 12 -34.40 17.79 -1.54
C ASN A 12 -32.92 18.01 -1.23
N SER A 13 -32.64 18.40 0.00
CA SER A 13 -31.28 18.36 0.56
C SER A 13 -30.88 16.90 0.67
N ILE A 14 -30.09 16.45 -0.31
CA ILE A 14 -29.38 15.18 -0.20
C ILE A 14 -28.35 15.35 0.92
N PHE A 15 -28.70 14.90 2.12
CA PHE A 15 -27.74 14.71 3.18
C PHE A 15 -26.82 13.56 2.75
N ILE A 16 -25.67 13.89 2.15
CA ILE A 16 -24.55 12.97 2.10
C ILE A 16 -24.13 12.79 3.55
N SER A 17 -24.61 11.73 4.16
CA SER A 17 -24.12 11.26 5.44
C SER A 17 -22.66 10.82 5.22
N CYS A 18 -21.72 11.71 5.45
CA CYS A 18 -20.36 11.33 5.76
C CYS A 18 -20.46 10.51 7.05
N SER A 19 -20.43 9.18 6.94
CA SER A 19 -20.08 8.35 8.08
C SER A 19 -18.72 8.84 8.55
N LYS A 20 -18.68 9.48 9.71
CA LYS A 20 -17.45 9.67 10.46
C LYS A 20 -17.01 8.26 10.83
N ASP A 21 -16.02 7.71 10.10
CA ASP A 21 -15.17 6.71 10.68
C ASP A 21 -14.46 7.46 11.82
N GLU A 22 -14.98 7.28 13.04
CA GLU A 22 -14.31 7.78 14.23
C GLU A 22 -12.95 7.11 14.24
N ASP A 23 -11.89 7.91 14.08
CA ASP A 23 -10.53 7.49 14.37
C ASP A 23 -10.57 6.91 15.78
N LYS A 24 -10.44 5.58 15.89
CA LYS A 24 -10.43 4.94 17.21
C LYS A 24 -9.34 5.64 18.03
N PRO A 25 -9.64 6.05 19.27
CA PRO A 25 -8.64 6.68 20.12
C PRO A 25 -7.50 5.67 20.33
N GLY A 26 -6.35 5.94 19.75
CA GLY A 26 -5.16 5.05 19.73
C GLY A 26 -4.21 5.28 18.57
N SER A 27 -4.66 5.88 17.47
CA SER A 27 -3.76 6.28 16.37
C SER A 27 -3.09 7.61 16.72
N THR A 28 -1.98 7.55 17.44
CA THR A 28 -1.18 8.72 17.80
C THR A 28 -0.21 9.12 16.70
N GLY A 29 -0.24 8.46 15.54
CA GLY A 29 0.80 8.62 14.51
C GLY A 29 2.19 8.17 15.00
N LEU A 30 2.27 7.58 16.17
CA LEU A 30 3.50 7.11 16.78
C LEU A 30 3.74 5.67 16.34
N ASN A 31 4.69 5.47 15.45
CA ASN A 31 5.17 4.13 15.13
C ASN A 31 6.16 3.69 16.24
N LEU A 32 5.76 2.71 17.04
CA LEU A 32 6.57 2.17 18.14
C LEU A 32 7.62 1.16 17.67
N PHE A 33 7.60 0.77 16.40
CA PHE A 33 8.60 -0.07 15.78
C PHE A 33 9.82 0.76 15.37
N SER A 34 11.01 0.20 15.53
CA SER A 34 12.22 0.73 14.91
C SER A 34 12.22 0.45 13.39
N ILE A 35 13.08 1.12 12.64
CA ILE A 35 13.28 0.81 11.22
C ILE A 35 13.79 -0.61 11.03
N GLU A 36 14.63 -1.10 11.94
CA GLU A 36 15.12 -2.47 11.90
C GLU A 36 14.03 -3.51 12.16
N ASP A 37 13.04 -3.18 12.99
CA ASP A 37 11.88 -4.05 13.20
C ASP A 37 10.98 -4.10 11.96
N ASP A 38 10.78 -2.97 11.26
CA ASP A 38 10.06 -2.94 9.98
C ASP A 38 10.73 -3.85 8.95
N LYS A 39 12.05 -3.78 8.83
CA LYS A 39 12.83 -4.61 7.91
C LYS A 39 12.67 -6.11 8.23
N LYS A 40 12.78 -6.47 9.51
CA LYS A 40 12.63 -7.86 9.96
C LYS A 40 11.20 -8.37 9.74
N LEU A 41 10.20 -7.58 10.10
CA LEU A 41 8.79 -7.92 9.89
C LEU A 41 8.51 -8.12 8.40
N GLY A 42 8.95 -7.18 7.55
CA GLY A 42 8.80 -7.26 6.11
C GLY A 42 9.49 -8.48 5.52
N GLN A 43 10.70 -8.79 5.96
CA GLN A 43 11.43 -9.98 5.53
C GLN A 43 10.68 -11.28 5.86
N GLN A 44 10.10 -11.38 7.04
CA GLN A 44 9.34 -12.57 7.44
C GLN A 44 8.05 -12.71 6.64
N LEU A 45 7.33 -11.60 6.41
CA LEU A 45 6.14 -11.59 5.56
C LEU A 45 6.50 -11.95 4.10
N ASP A 46 7.60 -11.43 3.58
CA ASP A 46 8.08 -11.77 2.23
C ASP A 46 8.44 -13.25 2.08
N GLN A 47 9.09 -13.83 3.09
CA GLN A 47 9.39 -15.28 3.12
C GLN A 47 8.11 -16.11 3.12
N GLU A 48 7.11 -15.74 3.93
CA GLU A 48 5.83 -16.45 4.01
C GLU A 48 5.06 -16.37 2.68
N ILE A 49 4.98 -15.19 2.07
CA ILE A 49 4.35 -14.98 0.76
C ILE A 49 5.06 -15.83 -0.30
N SER A 50 6.38 -15.81 -0.32
CA SER A 50 7.19 -16.57 -1.30
C SER A 50 7.11 -18.09 -1.11
N ALA A 51 6.87 -18.54 0.12
CA ALA A 51 6.70 -19.96 0.44
C ALA A 51 5.30 -20.49 0.08
N ASN A 52 4.35 -19.63 -0.30
CA ASN A 52 2.99 -20.02 -0.64
C ASN A 52 2.64 -19.76 -2.12
N PRO A 53 3.20 -20.52 -3.08
CA PRO A 53 3.00 -20.31 -4.52
C PRO A 53 1.57 -20.62 -4.99
N GLN A 54 0.76 -21.31 -4.17
CA GLN A 54 -0.65 -21.56 -4.49
C GLN A 54 -1.51 -20.31 -4.32
N GLN A 55 -1.22 -19.52 -3.31
CA GLN A 55 -1.91 -18.26 -3.05
C GLN A 55 -1.23 -17.08 -3.77
N TYR A 56 0.10 -17.13 -3.88
CA TYR A 56 0.91 -16.07 -4.47
C TYR A 56 1.85 -16.66 -5.54
N PRO A 57 1.35 -16.98 -6.73
CA PRO A 57 2.18 -17.50 -7.82
C PRO A 57 3.08 -16.40 -8.38
N ILE A 58 4.26 -16.22 -7.76
CA ILE A 58 5.23 -15.20 -8.14
C ILE A 58 5.86 -15.56 -9.48
N LEU A 59 5.90 -14.60 -10.41
CA LEU A 59 6.56 -14.76 -11.70
C LEU A 59 8.08 -14.82 -11.51
N ASP A 60 8.72 -15.78 -12.17
CA ASP A 60 10.19 -15.91 -12.18
C ASP A 60 10.81 -14.75 -12.98
N PRO A 61 11.66 -13.90 -12.34
CA PRO A 61 12.30 -12.78 -13.03
C PRO A 61 13.11 -13.20 -14.27
N SER A 62 13.66 -14.42 -14.30
CA SER A 62 14.43 -14.91 -15.44
C SER A 62 13.56 -15.18 -16.68
N GLN A 63 12.30 -15.56 -16.47
CA GLN A 63 11.34 -15.83 -17.55
C GLN A 63 10.54 -14.59 -17.95
N PHE A 64 10.40 -13.63 -17.04
CA PHE A 64 9.61 -12.39 -17.21
C PHE A 64 10.47 -11.14 -17.09
N ALA A 65 11.72 -11.20 -17.56
CA ALA A 65 12.73 -10.16 -17.39
C ALA A 65 12.23 -8.78 -17.82
N GLN A 66 11.55 -8.68 -18.96
CA GLN A 66 11.02 -7.40 -19.46
C GLN A 66 10.02 -6.76 -18.50
N SER A 67 9.11 -7.55 -17.89
CA SER A 67 8.15 -7.03 -16.92
C SER A 67 8.85 -6.52 -15.66
N TYR A 68 9.86 -7.23 -15.21
CA TYR A 68 10.68 -6.82 -14.07
C TYR A 68 11.54 -5.59 -14.37
N GLU A 69 12.02 -5.42 -15.61
CA GLU A 69 12.75 -4.21 -16.05
C GLU A 69 11.87 -2.96 -16.01
N HIS A 70 10.59 -3.07 -16.39
CA HIS A 70 9.64 -1.97 -16.26
C HIS A 70 9.45 -1.55 -14.79
N LEU A 71 9.21 -2.52 -13.90
CA LEU A 71 9.09 -2.26 -12.46
C LEU A 71 10.39 -1.67 -11.87
N ALA A 72 11.55 -2.20 -12.29
CA ALA A 72 12.85 -1.67 -11.90
C ALA A 72 13.02 -0.20 -12.30
N ARG A 73 12.67 0.14 -13.54
CA ARG A 73 12.78 1.51 -14.05
C ARG A 73 11.91 2.47 -13.25
N ILE A 74 10.63 2.11 -13.00
CA ILE A 74 9.71 2.92 -12.20
C ILE A 74 10.27 3.09 -10.79
N THR A 75 10.56 1.99 -10.10
CA THR A 75 11.08 2.01 -8.72
C THR A 75 12.33 2.87 -8.61
N ASN A 76 13.33 2.65 -9.48
CA ASN A 76 14.58 3.41 -9.44
C ASN A 76 14.34 4.90 -9.75
N THR A 77 13.41 5.24 -10.64
CA THR A 77 13.06 6.64 -10.91
C THR A 77 12.54 7.31 -9.65
N LEU A 78 11.61 6.66 -8.95
CA LEU A 78 11.03 7.21 -7.70
C LEU A 78 12.07 7.30 -6.59
N LEU A 79 12.84 6.24 -6.36
CA LEU A 79 13.88 6.21 -5.32
C LEU A 79 14.97 7.27 -5.53
N ASN A 80 15.30 7.60 -6.78
CA ASN A 80 16.34 8.56 -7.10
C ASN A 80 15.89 10.02 -7.05
N THR A 81 14.65 10.31 -6.70
CA THR A 81 14.17 11.68 -6.52
C THR A 81 14.74 12.38 -5.29
N GLY A 82 15.30 11.63 -4.34
CA GLY A 82 15.81 12.14 -3.07
C GLY A 82 14.73 12.59 -2.09
N LYS A 83 13.47 12.23 -2.34
CA LYS A 83 12.32 12.68 -1.54
C LYS A 83 11.85 11.65 -0.51
N LEU A 84 12.27 10.39 -0.65
CA LEU A 84 11.90 9.33 0.28
C LEU A 84 12.71 9.46 1.57
N ARG A 85 12.03 9.24 2.71
CA ARG A 85 12.62 9.30 4.05
C ARG A 85 13.53 8.11 4.34
N HIS A 86 13.09 6.92 3.89
CA HIS A 86 13.74 5.63 4.18
C HIS A 86 14.33 4.97 2.93
N ARG A 87 14.73 5.81 1.94
CA ARG A 87 15.32 5.31 0.70
C ARG A 87 16.49 4.34 0.93
N ASP A 88 17.37 4.68 1.85
CA ASP A 88 18.61 3.94 2.11
C ASP A 88 18.46 2.93 3.27
N ASP A 89 17.33 2.98 3.98
CA ASP A 89 17.02 2.08 5.10
C ASP A 89 16.35 0.79 4.63
N PHE A 90 15.48 0.87 3.63
CA PHE A 90 14.64 -0.23 3.17
C PHE A 90 15.23 -0.96 1.96
N VAL A 91 14.77 -2.21 1.73
CA VAL A 91 15.33 -3.07 0.67
C VAL A 91 14.78 -2.78 -0.72
N TRP A 92 13.60 -2.19 -0.83
CA TRP A 92 12.91 -1.84 -2.07
C TRP A 92 12.90 -2.96 -3.12
N GLN A 93 12.42 -4.13 -2.71
CA GLN A 93 12.21 -5.29 -3.58
C GLN A 93 10.80 -5.27 -4.15
N TYR A 94 10.65 -5.80 -5.38
CA TYR A 94 9.34 -5.94 -6.01
C TYR A 94 9.18 -7.33 -6.61
N LYS A 95 7.95 -7.86 -6.53
CA LYS A 95 7.56 -9.17 -7.07
C LYS A 95 6.26 -9.02 -7.84
N ILE A 96 6.11 -9.80 -8.91
CA ILE A 96 4.89 -9.85 -9.71
C ILE A 96 4.14 -11.12 -9.34
N ILE A 97 2.89 -10.97 -8.89
CA ILE A 97 1.99 -12.08 -8.60
C ILE A 97 1.12 -12.34 -9.81
N ARG A 98 1.09 -13.58 -10.28
CA ARG A 98 0.24 -13.98 -11.42
C ARG A 98 -1.19 -14.17 -10.95
N ASP A 99 -2.00 -13.15 -11.10
CA ASP A 99 -3.46 -13.22 -10.99
C ASP A 99 -4.05 -12.09 -11.85
N ASP A 100 -4.65 -12.49 -12.98
CA ASP A 100 -5.16 -11.54 -13.96
C ASP A 100 -6.50 -10.92 -13.57
N GLU A 101 -7.18 -11.49 -12.59
CA GLU A 101 -8.48 -11.00 -12.09
C GLU A 101 -8.31 -9.98 -10.96
N VAL A 102 -7.12 -9.87 -10.39
CA VAL A 102 -6.84 -8.96 -9.26
C VAL A 102 -6.20 -7.67 -9.76
N LEU A 103 -6.94 -6.56 -9.58
CA LEU A 103 -6.47 -5.21 -9.89
C LEU A 103 -5.88 -4.56 -8.63
N ASN A 104 -4.73 -5.03 -8.18
CA ASN A 104 -4.13 -4.56 -6.94
C ASN A 104 -2.60 -4.53 -6.97
N ALA A 105 -2.03 -3.71 -6.08
CA ALA A 105 -0.64 -3.74 -5.64
C ALA A 105 -0.64 -3.53 -4.12
N PHE A 106 0.43 -3.89 -3.44
CA PHE A 106 0.59 -3.62 -2.01
C PHE A 106 2.06 -3.61 -1.61
N CYS A 107 2.39 -2.94 -0.53
CA CYS A 107 3.72 -2.89 0.03
C CYS A 107 3.73 -3.36 1.49
N ALA A 108 4.61 -4.33 1.78
CA ALA A 108 4.91 -4.74 3.15
C ALA A 108 5.93 -3.80 3.79
N PRO A 109 6.05 -3.78 5.13
CA PRO A 109 7.09 -3.04 5.83
C PRO A 109 8.48 -3.32 5.26
N GLY A 110 9.41 -2.37 5.36
CA GLY A 110 10.77 -2.54 4.86
C GLY A 110 10.93 -2.49 3.35
N GLY A 111 9.86 -2.17 2.59
CA GLY A 111 9.93 -1.91 1.15
C GLY A 111 9.77 -3.14 0.25
N TYR A 112 9.06 -4.17 0.70
CA TYR A 112 8.71 -5.34 -0.12
C TYR A 112 7.39 -5.08 -0.85
N MET A 113 7.46 -4.86 -2.16
CA MET A 113 6.33 -4.49 -3.00
C MET A 113 5.85 -5.64 -3.88
N TYR A 114 4.54 -5.74 -4.06
CA TYR A 114 3.88 -6.76 -4.87
C TYR A 114 2.91 -6.11 -5.83
N VAL A 115 2.96 -6.55 -7.10
CA VAL A 115 2.09 -6.04 -8.16
C VAL A 115 1.42 -7.23 -8.86
N TYR A 116 0.10 -7.21 -8.97
CA TYR A 116 -0.63 -8.27 -9.65
C TYR A 116 -0.63 -8.07 -11.16
N THR A 117 -0.59 -9.19 -11.91
CA THR A 117 -0.63 -9.14 -13.39
C THR A 117 -1.91 -8.51 -13.91
N GLY A 118 -3.05 -8.69 -13.21
CA GLY A 118 -4.31 -8.03 -13.57
C GLY A 118 -4.18 -6.51 -13.61
N LEU A 119 -3.56 -5.91 -12.59
CA LEU A 119 -3.31 -4.47 -12.57
C LEU A 119 -2.39 -4.03 -13.71
N ILE A 120 -1.28 -4.73 -13.93
CA ILE A 120 -0.33 -4.41 -15.02
C ILE A 120 -1.02 -4.45 -16.40
N LYS A 121 -1.92 -5.41 -16.61
CA LYS A 121 -2.66 -5.56 -17.88
C LYS A 121 -3.80 -4.54 -18.03
N PHE A 122 -4.35 -4.07 -16.91
CA PHE A 122 -5.46 -3.11 -16.88
C PHE A 122 -5.00 -1.70 -17.25
N LEU A 123 -3.78 -1.34 -16.87
CA LEU A 123 -3.25 0.00 -17.09
C LEU A 123 -2.68 0.14 -18.51
N ASP A 124 -3.07 1.22 -19.20
CA ASP A 124 -2.68 1.49 -20.57
C ASP A 124 -1.29 2.11 -20.70
N LYS A 125 -0.82 2.79 -19.63
CA LYS A 125 0.42 3.56 -19.64
C LYS A 125 1.31 3.22 -18.45
N GLU A 126 2.62 3.25 -18.68
CA GLU A 126 3.60 3.07 -17.62
C GLU A 126 3.50 4.16 -16.53
N SER A 127 3.11 5.39 -16.90
CA SER A 127 2.89 6.47 -15.94
C SER A 127 1.74 6.19 -14.96
N GLU A 128 0.72 5.46 -15.39
CA GLU A 128 -0.37 5.03 -14.51
C GLU A 128 0.14 4.01 -13.49
N LEU A 129 0.95 3.05 -13.93
CA LEU A 129 1.61 2.10 -13.04
C LEU A 129 2.59 2.80 -12.10
N ALA A 130 3.32 3.81 -12.59
CA ALA A 130 4.21 4.62 -11.74
C ALA A 130 3.44 5.38 -10.66
N GLY A 131 2.22 5.86 -10.95
CA GLY A 131 1.32 6.44 -9.96
C GLY A 131 0.96 5.46 -8.86
N VAL A 132 0.51 4.26 -9.22
CA VAL A 132 0.18 3.21 -8.23
C VAL A 132 1.41 2.82 -7.42
N MET A 133 2.54 2.57 -8.08
CA MET A 133 3.78 2.20 -7.39
C MET A 133 4.28 3.32 -6.46
N GLY A 134 4.13 4.58 -6.86
CA GLY A 134 4.46 5.73 -6.03
C GLY A 134 3.62 5.79 -4.76
N HIS A 135 2.33 5.48 -4.86
CA HIS A 135 1.41 5.39 -3.73
C HIS A 135 1.79 4.25 -2.77
N GLU A 136 2.08 3.05 -3.29
CA GLU A 136 2.51 1.91 -2.47
C GLU A 136 3.88 2.14 -1.80
N ILE A 137 4.82 2.76 -2.54
CA ILE A 137 6.11 3.18 -1.99
C ILE A 137 5.90 4.19 -0.86
N ALA A 138 4.95 5.13 -1.01
CA ALA A 138 4.64 6.11 0.02
C ALA A 138 4.10 5.44 1.29
N HIS A 139 3.22 4.44 1.18
CA HIS A 139 2.76 3.68 2.34
C HIS A 139 3.92 3.01 3.10
N ALA A 140 4.90 2.47 2.40
CA ALA A 140 6.08 1.89 3.04
C ALA A 140 7.00 2.97 3.64
N ASP A 141 7.32 4.00 2.88
CA ASP A 141 8.23 5.09 3.29
C ASP A 141 7.68 5.88 4.49
N LEU A 142 6.36 6.08 4.54
CA LEU A 142 5.67 6.72 5.66
C LEU A 142 5.30 5.72 6.79
N ARG A 143 5.61 4.43 6.60
CA ARG A 143 5.43 3.35 7.57
C ARG A 143 3.98 3.08 7.95
N HIS A 144 3.04 3.38 7.05
CA HIS A 144 1.61 3.19 7.26
C HIS A 144 1.23 1.72 7.44
N SER A 145 1.95 0.79 6.77
CA SER A 145 1.72 -0.65 6.92
C SER A 145 1.96 -1.11 8.35
N THR A 146 3.06 -0.68 8.98
CA THR A 146 3.39 -1.04 10.37
C THR A 146 2.43 -0.38 11.36
N GLU A 147 2.06 0.89 11.14
CA GLU A 147 1.06 1.58 11.96
C GLU A 147 -0.28 0.83 11.91
N THR A 148 -0.75 0.48 10.71
CA THR A 148 -2.00 -0.24 10.49
C THR A 148 -1.97 -1.63 11.12
N MET A 149 -0.91 -2.39 10.92
CA MET A 149 -0.76 -3.71 11.52
C MET A 149 -0.67 -3.63 13.05
N THR A 150 -0.02 -2.61 13.61
CA THR A 150 0.02 -2.38 15.06
C THR A 150 -1.37 -2.13 15.62
N ARG A 151 -2.20 -1.37 14.92
CA ARG A 151 -3.60 -1.14 15.28
C ARG A 151 -4.43 -2.42 15.22
N ASP A 152 -4.25 -3.23 14.16
CA ASP A 152 -5.12 -4.36 13.86
C ASP A 152 -4.73 -5.63 14.63
N TYR A 153 -3.45 -5.86 14.87
CA TYR A 153 -2.90 -7.08 15.51
C TYR A 153 -2.28 -6.83 16.90
N GLY A 154 -1.98 -5.59 17.22
CA GLY A 154 -1.33 -5.18 18.46
C GLY A 154 0.20 -5.25 18.41
N LEU A 155 0.83 -4.33 19.13
CA LEU A 155 2.29 -4.18 19.16
C LEU A 155 3.00 -5.46 19.62
N GLN A 156 2.50 -6.09 20.70
CA GLN A 156 3.14 -7.28 21.27
C GLN A 156 3.18 -8.43 20.27
N THR A 157 2.09 -8.66 19.54
CA THR A 157 2.01 -9.71 18.51
C THR A 157 3.04 -9.50 17.41
N LEU A 158 3.21 -8.25 16.96
CA LEU A 158 4.19 -7.95 15.92
C LEU A 158 5.63 -8.05 16.44
N LEU A 159 5.89 -7.68 17.68
CA LEU A 159 7.21 -7.86 18.31
C LEU A 159 7.56 -9.35 18.47
N GLU A 160 6.60 -10.20 18.85
CA GLU A 160 6.80 -11.65 18.88
C GLU A 160 7.22 -12.20 17.52
N ILE A 161 6.62 -11.71 16.43
CA ILE A 161 6.99 -12.07 15.07
C ILE A 161 8.44 -11.65 14.78
N VAL A 162 8.78 -10.39 15.02
CA VAL A 162 10.14 -9.84 14.79
C VAL A 162 11.20 -10.62 15.56
N LEU A 163 10.85 -11.20 16.72
CA LEU A 163 11.72 -12.05 17.53
C LEU A 163 11.76 -13.53 17.07
N GLY A 164 11.06 -13.88 15.99
CA GLY A 164 11.05 -15.22 15.41
C GLY A 164 10.01 -16.15 16.04
N GLY A 165 9.05 -15.63 16.79
CA GLY A 165 7.92 -16.37 17.36
C GLY A 165 6.68 -16.34 16.45
N ASN A 166 5.69 -17.20 16.79
CA ASN A 166 4.32 -17.15 16.28
C ASN A 166 4.14 -17.24 14.75
N SER A 167 4.68 -18.31 14.15
CA SER A 167 4.60 -18.56 12.69
C SER A 167 3.16 -18.54 12.13
N GLY A 168 2.16 -19.04 12.88
CA GLY A 168 0.76 -19.01 12.44
C GLY A 168 0.18 -17.61 12.29
N THR A 169 0.66 -16.66 13.09
CA THR A 169 0.25 -15.25 12.97
C THR A 169 0.91 -14.59 11.76
N VAL A 170 2.17 -14.92 11.45
CA VAL A 170 2.85 -14.45 10.23
C VAL A 170 2.06 -14.86 8.99
N THR A 171 1.66 -16.12 8.90
CA THR A 171 0.82 -16.64 7.81
C THR A 171 -0.50 -15.87 7.70
N THR A 172 -1.16 -15.61 8.83
CA THR A 172 -2.43 -14.85 8.85
C THR A 172 -2.25 -13.41 8.39
N ILE A 173 -1.20 -12.73 8.84
CA ILE A 173 -0.91 -11.35 8.43
C ILE A 173 -0.55 -11.32 6.94
N ALA A 174 0.31 -12.21 6.46
CA ALA A 174 0.69 -12.31 5.05
C ALA A 174 -0.55 -12.51 4.16
N ALA A 175 -1.48 -13.39 4.56
CA ALA A 175 -2.72 -13.64 3.82
C ALA A 175 -3.66 -12.42 3.75
N ASN A 176 -3.54 -11.48 4.67
CA ASN A 176 -4.37 -10.28 4.74
C ASN A 176 -3.65 -9.00 4.29
N LEU A 177 -2.37 -9.06 3.97
CA LEU A 177 -1.55 -7.89 3.69
C LEU A 177 -2.12 -7.06 2.52
N ALA A 178 -2.51 -7.72 1.44
CA ALA A 178 -3.15 -7.08 0.28
C ALA A 178 -4.56 -6.48 0.56
N LYS A 179 -5.08 -6.66 1.77
CA LYS A 179 -6.42 -6.20 2.21
C LYS A 179 -6.33 -5.22 3.38
N LEU A 180 -5.14 -4.76 3.72
CA LEU A 180 -4.97 -3.76 4.77
C LEU A 180 -5.82 -2.53 4.45
N LYS A 181 -6.50 -2.02 5.48
CA LYS A 181 -7.31 -0.80 5.36
C LYS A 181 -6.58 0.34 6.07
N TYR A 182 -6.04 1.20 5.31
CA TYR A 182 -5.40 2.41 5.82
C TYR A 182 -6.45 3.43 6.31
N SER A 183 -6.05 4.31 7.23
CA SER A 183 -6.88 5.44 7.62
C SER A 183 -6.96 6.47 6.50
N ARG A 184 -7.99 7.33 6.49
CA ARG A 184 -8.07 8.44 5.52
C ARG A 184 -6.84 9.34 5.56
N ARG A 185 -6.28 9.53 6.75
CA ARG A 185 -5.03 10.27 6.91
C ARG A 185 -3.88 9.60 6.16
N ASN A 186 -3.68 8.29 6.38
CA ASN A 186 -2.63 7.55 5.69
C ASN A 186 -2.79 7.59 4.17
N GLU A 187 -4.04 7.46 3.67
CA GLU A 187 -4.32 7.56 2.23
C GLU A 187 -3.97 8.96 1.69
N THR A 188 -4.39 10.03 2.38
CA THR A 188 -4.05 11.40 1.98
C THR A 188 -2.55 11.64 1.99
N GLU A 189 -1.85 11.21 3.04
CA GLU A 189 -0.40 11.32 3.14
C GLU A 189 0.32 10.52 2.04
N ALA A 190 -0.19 9.32 1.68
CA ALA A 190 0.36 8.51 0.59
C ALA A 190 0.12 9.16 -0.78
N ASP A 191 -1.07 9.71 -1.02
CA ASP A 191 -1.37 10.45 -2.25
C ASP A 191 -0.47 11.67 -2.42
N GLU A 192 -0.33 12.50 -1.39
CA GLU A 192 0.52 13.69 -1.41
C GLU A 192 2.00 13.33 -1.63
N ALA A 193 2.49 12.30 -0.95
CA ALA A 193 3.85 11.82 -1.10
C ALA A 193 4.11 11.23 -2.49
N SER A 194 3.17 10.44 -3.01
CA SER A 194 3.22 9.85 -4.35
C SER A 194 3.36 10.94 -5.43
N VAL A 195 2.52 11.98 -5.37
CA VAL A 195 2.63 13.14 -6.27
C VAL A 195 3.99 13.81 -6.11
N ALA A 196 4.46 14.00 -4.87
CA ALA A 196 5.78 14.57 -4.65
C ALA A 196 6.90 13.71 -5.25
N TYR A 197 6.84 12.39 -5.14
CA TYR A 197 7.86 11.48 -5.72
C TYR A 197 7.85 11.50 -7.26
N LEU A 198 6.68 11.62 -7.88
CA LEU A 198 6.55 11.66 -9.34
C LEU A 198 6.96 13.00 -9.94
N CYS A 199 6.78 14.09 -9.20
CA CYS A 199 7.03 15.45 -9.67
C CYS A 199 8.48 15.65 -10.13
N ASN A 200 8.67 16.21 -11.34
CA ASN A 200 9.93 16.38 -12.05
C ASN A 200 10.61 15.07 -12.48
N THR A 201 9.88 13.99 -12.57
CA THR A 201 10.34 12.74 -13.20
C THR A 201 9.78 12.62 -14.62
N VAL A 202 10.11 11.54 -15.32
CA VAL A 202 9.53 11.22 -16.63
C VAL A 202 8.05 10.82 -16.55
N TYR A 203 7.50 10.67 -15.36
CA TYR A 203 6.11 10.30 -15.07
C TYR A 203 5.26 11.46 -14.55
N ASP A 204 5.82 12.70 -14.50
CA ASP A 204 5.12 13.93 -14.04
C ASP A 204 3.92 14.29 -14.93
#